data_e1ce47403240a46f8844a3a1ec64a91d
#
_entry.id   e1ce47403240a46f8844a3a1ec64a91d
#
_cell.length_a   1.000
_cell.length_b   1.000
_cell.length_c   1.000
_cell.angle_alpha   90.00
_cell.angle_beta   90.00
_cell.angle_gamma   90.00
#
_symmetry.space_group_name_H-M   'P 1'
#
loop_
_entity.id
_entity.type
_entity.pdbx_description
1 polymer ?
#
loop_
_entity_poly.entity_id
_entity_poly.type
_entity_poly.pdbx_seq_one_letter_code
_entity_poly.pdbx_strand_id
1 'polypeptide(L)'
;VITNSLRIAQVMGRAEGGRVFLLGGLLAPDNAETLGQMAIEAIGRFQADHAVIGPAALDAQVGAMMADHDEAQIARSMCDNARTCVVLAHGAKLGRKAAHRICRLDEIDVLICDERPGDA
;
A
#
# COMPACT_ATOMS: atom_id res chain seq x y z
N VAL A 1 -8.05 9.05 7.97
CA VAL A 1 -7.24 7.92 7.50
C VAL A 1 -8.13 6.72 7.20
N ILE A 2 -7.85 6.06 6.10
CA ILE A 2 -8.54 4.84 5.68
C ILE A 2 -7.46 3.75 5.60
N THR A 3 -7.65 2.65 6.29
CA THR A 3 -6.64 1.61 6.36
C THR A 3 -7.25 0.22 6.52
N ASN A 4 -6.56 -0.77 5.99
CA ASN A 4 -6.85 -2.18 6.26
C ASN A 4 -5.93 -2.77 7.34
N SER A 5 -5.01 -1.98 7.87
CA SER A 5 -4.04 -2.43 8.88
C SER A 5 -4.58 -2.16 10.28
N LEU A 6 -4.68 -3.21 11.09
CA LEU A 6 -5.08 -3.08 12.50
C LEU A 6 -4.08 -2.24 13.29
N ARG A 7 -2.79 -2.40 13.01
CA ARG A 7 -1.73 -1.68 13.70
C ARG A 7 -1.75 -0.19 13.38
N ILE A 8 -1.90 0.14 12.10
CA ILE A 8 -2.00 1.54 11.67
C ILE A 8 -3.26 2.18 12.24
N ALA A 9 -4.38 1.46 12.24
CA ALA A 9 -5.62 1.96 12.80
C ALA A 9 -5.46 2.32 14.29
N GLN A 10 -4.78 1.48 15.06
CA GLN A 10 -4.54 1.74 16.47
C GLN A 10 -3.66 2.97 16.70
N VAL A 11 -2.58 3.09 15.92
CA VAL A 11 -1.67 4.24 16.02
C VAL A 11 -2.36 5.54 15.63
N MET A 12 -3.05 5.52 14.50
CA MET A 12 -3.71 6.72 13.99
C MET A 12 -4.94 7.12 14.81
N GLY A 13 -5.59 6.13 15.42
CA GLY A 13 -6.74 6.40 16.31
C GLY A 13 -6.36 7.12 17.60
N ARG A 14 -5.08 7.09 17.98
CA ARG A 14 -4.56 7.84 19.14
C ARG A 14 -4.21 9.28 18.79
N ALA A 15 -4.12 9.61 17.51
CA ALA A 15 -3.77 10.95 17.08
C ALA A 15 -4.92 11.90 17.39
N GLU A 16 -4.60 13.06 17.93
CA GLU A 16 -5.60 14.08 18.26
C GLU A 16 -6.29 14.57 16.99
N GLY A 17 -7.63 14.57 17.00
CA GLY A 17 -8.44 14.98 15.86
C GLY A 17 -8.49 13.98 14.72
N GLY A 18 -7.83 12.83 14.86
CA GLY A 18 -7.79 11.82 13.81
C GLY A 18 -9.07 11.00 13.74
N ARG A 19 -9.59 10.82 12.53
CA ARG A 19 -10.66 9.85 12.24
C ARG A 19 -10.08 8.71 11.44
N VAL A 20 -10.39 7.49 11.85
CA VAL A 20 -9.88 6.28 11.20
C VAL A 20 -11.05 5.43 10.72
N PHE A 21 -11.04 5.12 9.43
CA PHE A 21 -11.94 4.14 8.85
C PHE A 21 -11.14 2.84 8.68
N LEU A 22 -11.45 1.86 9.50
CA LEU A 22 -10.84 0.54 9.39
C LEU A 22 -11.68 -0.33 8.45
N LEU A 23 -11.05 -0.77 7.37
CA LEU A 23 -11.73 -1.57 6.35
C LEU A 23 -12.03 -2.97 6.87
N GLY A 24 -13.27 -3.41 6.70
CA GLY A 24 -13.67 -4.78 6.97
C GLY A 24 -13.18 -5.72 5.87
N GLY A 25 -13.18 -7.01 6.17
CA GLY A 25 -12.76 -8.02 5.21
C GLY A 25 -12.29 -9.29 5.91
N LEU A 26 -11.60 -10.12 5.16
CA LEU A 26 -11.00 -11.34 5.70
C LEU A 26 -9.74 -10.98 6.47
N LEU A 27 -9.65 -11.40 7.72
CA LEU A 27 -8.46 -11.12 8.54
C LEU A 27 -7.31 -12.02 8.13
N ALA A 28 -6.17 -11.39 7.80
CA ALA A 28 -4.88 -12.05 7.65
C ALA A 28 -4.13 -11.90 8.98
N PRO A 29 -4.13 -12.92 9.85
CA PRO A 29 -3.66 -12.76 11.22
C PRO A 29 -2.17 -12.46 11.31
N ASP A 30 -1.36 -13.02 10.41
CA ASP A 30 0.10 -12.84 10.45
C ASP A 30 0.51 -11.40 10.19
N ASN A 31 -0.23 -10.69 9.36
CA ASN A 31 0.05 -9.30 9.00
C ASN A 31 -0.84 -8.30 9.72
N ALA A 32 -1.79 -8.78 10.52
CA ALA A 32 -2.77 -7.96 11.24
C ALA A 32 -3.48 -6.98 10.29
N GLU A 33 -3.97 -7.48 9.17
CA GLU A 33 -4.68 -6.68 8.18
C GLU A 33 -5.87 -7.41 7.58
N THR A 34 -6.79 -6.64 6.99
CA THR A 34 -7.93 -7.20 6.29
C THR A 34 -7.67 -7.22 4.78
N LEU A 35 -8.17 -8.24 4.13
CA LEU A 35 -7.97 -8.51 2.71
C LEU A 35 -9.29 -8.91 2.07
N GLY A 36 -9.25 -9.05 0.75
CA GLY A 36 -10.32 -9.63 -0.03
C GLY A 36 -11.31 -8.63 -0.58
N GLN A 37 -12.36 -9.17 -1.21
CA GLN A 37 -13.28 -8.38 -2.02
C GLN A 37 -14.07 -7.34 -1.21
N MET A 38 -14.45 -7.66 0.02
CA MET A 38 -15.16 -6.69 0.87
C MET A 38 -14.34 -5.45 1.13
N ALA A 39 -13.03 -5.63 1.41
CA ALA A 39 -12.13 -4.51 1.63
C ALA A 39 -11.93 -3.70 0.35
N ILE A 40 -11.76 -4.37 -0.78
CA ILE A 40 -11.60 -3.72 -2.09
C ILE A 40 -12.83 -2.88 -2.44
N GLU A 41 -14.02 -3.42 -2.25
CA GLU A 41 -15.27 -2.69 -2.52
C GLU A 41 -15.41 -1.47 -1.61
N ALA A 42 -15.03 -1.60 -0.35
CA ALA A 42 -15.07 -0.48 0.58
C ALA A 42 -14.09 0.63 0.16
N ILE A 43 -12.88 0.27 -0.26
CA ILE A 43 -11.90 1.24 -0.77
C ILE A 43 -12.48 2.02 -1.96
N GLY A 44 -13.19 1.36 -2.85
CA GLY A 44 -13.79 1.98 -4.02
C GLY A 44 -14.82 3.08 -3.73
N ARG A 45 -15.29 3.17 -2.49
CA ARG A 45 -16.23 4.21 -2.09
C ARG A 45 -15.57 5.50 -1.59
N PHE A 46 -14.24 5.48 -1.45
CA PHE A 46 -13.48 6.64 -1.01
C PHE A 46 -12.75 7.29 -2.18
N GLN A 47 -12.51 8.57 -2.05
CA GLN A 47 -11.53 9.29 -2.86
C GLN A 47 -10.55 9.92 -1.89
N ALA A 48 -9.32 9.42 -1.91
CA ALA A 48 -8.27 9.90 -1.03
C ALA A 48 -7.35 10.86 -1.77
N ASP A 49 -6.69 11.73 -1.03
CA ASP A 49 -5.66 12.57 -1.61
C ASP A 49 -4.40 11.76 -1.91
N HIS A 50 -4.03 10.88 -0.99
CA HIS A 50 -2.82 10.08 -1.11
C HIS A 50 -3.10 8.63 -0.75
N ALA A 51 -2.57 7.72 -1.55
CA ALA A 51 -2.39 6.33 -1.17
C ALA A 51 -0.94 6.12 -0.77
N VAL A 52 -0.72 5.56 0.42
CA VAL A 52 0.63 5.27 0.92
C VAL A 52 0.77 3.75 1.01
N ILE A 53 1.66 3.20 0.19
CA ILE A 53 1.87 1.76 0.12
C ILE A 53 3.32 1.39 0.43
N GLY A 54 3.50 0.22 1.06
CA GLY A 54 4.81 -0.34 1.37
C GLY A 54 5.02 -1.66 0.64
N PRO A 55 5.52 -1.65 -0.60
CA PRO A 55 5.68 -2.88 -1.36
C PRO A 55 6.78 -3.77 -0.79
N ALA A 56 6.74 -5.06 -1.14
CA ALA A 56 7.78 -6.01 -0.80
C ALA A 56 9.00 -5.87 -1.71
N ALA A 57 8.82 -5.35 -2.92
CA ALA A 57 9.88 -5.20 -3.90
C ALA A 57 9.60 -4.02 -4.82
N LEU A 58 10.65 -3.38 -5.30
CA LEU A 58 10.57 -2.26 -6.24
C LEU A 58 11.65 -2.42 -7.30
N ASP A 59 11.25 -2.50 -8.55
CA ASP A 59 12.15 -2.68 -9.69
C ASP A 59 11.89 -1.61 -10.74
N ALA A 60 12.96 -1.08 -11.35
CA ALA A 60 12.87 0.01 -12.31
C ALA A 60 12.06 -0.34 -13.56
N GLN A 61 12.03 -1.61 -13.94
CA GLN A 61 11.32 -2.06 -15.14
C GLN A 61 9.90 -2.54 -14.83
N VAL A 62 9.71 -3.22 -13.70
CA VAL A 62 8.44 -3.86 -13.36
C VAL A 62 7.55 -2.95 -12.52
N GLY A 63 8.13 -2.19 -11.61
CA GLY A 63 7.41 -1.32 -10.68
C GLY A 63 7.36 -1.88 -9.26
N ALA A 64 6.29 -1.56 -8.55
CA ALA A 64 6.10 -1.99 -7.17
C ALA A 64 5.35 -3.33 -7.14
N MET A 65 5.81 -4.23 -6.28
CA MET A 65 5.32 -5.61 -6.23
C MET A 65 5.12 -6.10 -4.81
N MET A 66 4.22 -7.07 -4.65
CA MET A 66 3.98 -7.83 -3.42
C MET A 66 4.15 -9.32 -3.68
N ALA A 67 4.52 -10.06 -2.64
CA ALA A 67 4.59 -11.51 -2.73
C ALA A 67 3.21 -12.18 -2.75
N ASP A 68 2.24 -11.58 -2.06
CA ASP A 68 0.90 -12.10 -1.93
C ASP A 68 -0.08 -11.39 -2.88
N HIS A 69 -0.90 -12.18 -3.56
CA HIS A 69 -1.89 -11.68 -4.53
C HIS A 69 -2.92 -10.76 -3.86
N ASP A 70 -3.45 -11.17 -2.70
CA ASP A 70 -4.52 -10.40 -2.04
C ASP A 70 -4.00 -9.07 -1.50
N GLU A 71 -2.78 -9.04 -0.99
CA GLU A 71 -2.14 -7.79 -0.58
C GLU A 71 -1.90 -6.87 -1.77
N ALA A 72 -1.49 -7.41 -2.91
CA ALA A 72 -1.29 -6.63 -4.12
C ALA A 72 -2.59 -6.01 -4.62
N GLN A 73 -3.70 -6.74 -4.53
CA GLN A 73 -5.02 -6.24 -4.92
C GLN A 73 -5.48 -5.08 -4.04
N ILE A 74 -5.26 -5.17 -2.74
CA ILE A 74 -5.58 -4.08 -1.80
C ILE A 74 -4.76 -2.84 -2.14
N ALA A 75 -3.45 -3.00 -2.29
CA ALA A 75 -2.56 -1.88 -2.61
C ALA A 75 -2.93 -1.23 -3.95
N ARG A 76 -3.24 -2.04 -4.95
CA ARG A 76 -3.69 -1.54 -6.26
C ARG A 76 -4.98 -0.74 -6.14
N SER A 77 -5.94 -1.25 -5.39
CA SER A 77 -7.22 -0.58 -5.17
C SER A 77 -7.03 0.77 -4.47
N MET A 78 -6.11 0.83 -3.50
CA MET A 78 -5.80 2.09 -2.82
C MET A 78 -5.21 3.12 -3.78
N CYS A 79 -4.29 2.72 -4.63
CA CYS A 79 -3.70 3.61 -5.63
C CYS A 79 -4.73 4.09 -6.66
N ASP A 80 -5.63 3.21 -7.08
CA ASP A 80 -6.68 3.55 -8.05
C ASP A 80 -7.69 4.55 -7.50
N ASN A 81 -7.85 4.62 -6.18
CA ASN A 81 -8.83 5.48 -5.52
C ASN A 81 -8.19 6.67 -4.78
N ALA A 82 -6.97 7.02 -5.16
CA ALA A 82 -6.27 8.17 -4.61
C ALA A 82 -5.74 9.05 -5.74
N ARG A 83 -5.56 10.32 -5.42
CA ARG A 83 -5.02 11.28 -6.38
C ARG A 83 -3.55 11.03 -6.65
N THR A 84 -2.79 10.72 -5.60
CA THR A 84 -1.36 10.44 -5.71
C THR A 84 -1.00 9.11 -5.05
N CYS A 85 -0.03 8.43 -5.62
CA CYS A 85 0.51 7.18 -5.12
C CYS A 85 1.89 7.44 -4.51
N VAL A 86 2.01 7.20 -3.22
CA VAL A 86 3.25 7.36 -2.45
C VAL A 86 3.76 5.98 -2.06
N VAL A 87 4.99 5.69 -2.40
CA VAL A 87 5.63 4.41 -2.07
C VAL A 87 6.69 4.63 -0.98
N LEU A 88 6.58 3.87 0.10
CA LEU A 88 7.58 3.80 1.16
C LEU A 88 8.36 2.51 0.98
N ALA A 89 9.65 2.58 0.78
CA ALA A 89 10.48 1.40 0.57
C ALA A 89 11.83 1.53 1.24
N HIS A 90 12.28 0.44 1.88
CA HIS A 90 13.68 0.32 2.29
C HIS A 90 14.56 0.11 1.06
N GLY A 91 15.80 0.58 1.15
CA GLY A 91 16.80 0.35 0.10
C GLY A 91 16.99 -1.12 -0.25
N ALA A 92 16.85 -2.01 0.74
CA ALA A 92 16.95 -3.46 0.53
C ALA A 92 15.89 -4.01 -0.43
N LYS A 93 14.78 -3.30 -0.64
CA LYS A 93 13.71 -3.72 -1.56
C LYS A 93 13.91 -3.25 -2.98
N LEU A 94 14.84 -2.34 -3.20
CA LEU A 94 15.15 -1.81 -4.52
C LEU A 94 15.89 -2.84 -5.38
N GLY A 95 15.47 -2.99 -6.62
CA GLY A 95 16.03 -3.95 -7.54
C GLY A 95 15.55 -5.39 -7.33
N ARG A 96 14.68 -5.63 -6.36
CA ARG A 96 14.08 -6.94 -6.13
C ARG A 96 12.78 -7.10 -6.91
N LYS A 97 12.39 -8.35 -7.11
CA LYS A 97 11.14 -8.72 -7.75
C LYS A 97 10.31 -9.62 -6.84
N ALA A 98 9.00 -9.50 -6.95
CA ALA A 98 8.05 -10.36 -6.27
C ALA A 98 6.98 -10.79 -7.28
N ALA A 99 6.09 -11.69 -6.87
CA ALA A 99 5.20 -12.38 -7.81
C ALA A 99 4.11 -11.48 -8.40
N HIS A 100 3.63 -10.48 -7.63
CA HIS A 100 2.43 -9.74 -8.02
C HIS A 100 2.71 -8.25 -8.10
N ARG A 101 2.54 -7.67 -9.29
CA ARG A 101 2.70 -6.24 -9.49
C ARG A 101 1.52 -5.46 -8.92
N ILE A 102 1.82 -4.43 -8.15
CA ILE A 102 0.84 -3.45 -7.67
C ILE A 102 0.61 -2.40 -8.75
N CYS A 103 1.69 -1.77 -9.21
CA CYS A 103 1.64 -0.69 -10.18
C CYS A 103 2.97 -0.59 -10.93
N ARG A 104 2.92 0.06 -12.08
CA ARG A 104 4.13 0.38 -12.85
C ARG A 104 4.87 1.53 -12.18
N LEU A 105 6.14 1.65 -12.50
CA LEU A 105 6.98 2.72 -11.95
C LEU A 105 6.42 4.12 -12.28
N ASP A 106 5.89 4.29 -13.49
CA ASP A 106 5.32 5.58 -13.93
C ASP A 106 3.99 5.94 -13.24
N GLU A 107 3.40 5.02 -12.51
CA GLU A 107 2.20 5.26 -11.71
C GLU A 107 2.53 5.75 -10.29
N ILE A 108 3.81 5.72 -9.91
CA ILE A 108 4.28 6.17 -8.60
C ILE A 108 4.59 7.66 -8.67
N ASP A 109 3.91 8.46 -7.85
CA ASP A 109 4.12 9.91 -7.82
C ASP A 109 5.25 10.32 -6.90
N VAL A 110 5.42 9.64 -5.78
CA VAL A 110 6.44 9.94 -4.78
C VAL A 110 7.03 8.64 -4.26
N LEU A 111 8.36 8.57 -4.22
CA LEU A 111 9.09 7.48 -3.58
C LEU A 111 9.82 8.04 -2.36
N ILE A 112 9.52 7.47 -1.19
CA ILE A 112 10.23 7.77 0.05
C ILE A 112 11.05 6.55 0.43
N CYS A 113 12.36 6.75 0.51
CA CYS A 113 13.32 5.68 0.72
C CYS A 113 14.34 6.11 1.78
N ASP A 114 14.87 5.15 2.53
CA ASP A 114 15.89 5.40 3.55
C ASP A 114 17.28 5.66 2.95
N GLU A 115 17.46 5.34 1.68
CA GLU A 115 18.71 5.63 0.95
C GLU A 115 18.39 6.00 -0.49
N ARG A 116 19.33 6.67 -1.13
CA ARG A 116 19.15 7.09 -2.52
C ARG A 116 19.10 5.87 -3.45
N PRO A 117 18.04 5.72 -4.27
CA PRO A 117 17.98 4.66 -5.25
C PRO A 117 19.12 4.77 -6.27
N GLY A 118 19.66 3.61 -6.68
CA GLY A 118 20.59 3.55 -7.79
C GLY A 118 19.90 3.73 -9.13
N ASP A 119 20.67 3.68 -10.20
CA ASP A 119 20.17 3.89 -11.57
C ASP A 119 19.52 2.62 -12.17
N ALA A 120 19.51 1.54 -11.44
CA ALA A 120 18.95 0.27 -11.92
C ALA A 120 17.43 0.21 -11.76
#